data_9a6ca4fe42eba96248531d919b28a56a
#
_entry.id   9a6ca4fe42eba96248531d919b28a56a
#
_cell.length_a   1.000
_cell.length_b   1.000
_cell.length_c   1.000
_cell.angle_alpha   90.00
_cell.angle_beta   90.00
_cell.angle_gamma   90.00
#
_symmetry.space_group_name_H-M   'P 1'
#
loop_
_entity.id
_entity.type
_entity.pdbx_description
1 polymer ?
#
loop_
_entity_poly.entity_id
_entity_poly.type
_entity_poly.pdbx_seq_one_letter_code
_entity_poly.pdbx_strand_id
1 'polypeptide(L)'
;ARSYYTTKQGSSVADMKGLKIRMQNNAMMVDMTNVLGGTGVTGIGPNEVYSAIKQGTIDGAENNWPTYQNMGDYEAATYYVLDEHTRVPEILLASAEVLSGLDAADVEIIKQCAIETEAYEKQKWAEKEESAEKIVREAGCTITELTPEAYAEFQAAMTNPSDALGGKSLYEKYGTDYQDVIDAIAAVGEAY
;
A
#
# COMPACT_ATOMS: atom_id res chain seq x y z
N ALA A 1 1.95 3.17 -5.84
CA ALA A 1 1.05 3.40 -4.69
C ALA A 1 0.21 2.17 -4.39
N ARG A 2 -0.32 2.09 -3.15
CA ARG A 2 -1.27 1.06 -2.72
C ARG A 2 -2.60 1.72 -2.44
N SER A 3 -3.68 1.03 -2.80
CA SER A 3 -5.06 1.52 -2.65
C SER A 3 -6.01 0.39 -2.21
N TYR A 4 -7.15 0.76 -1.66
CA TYR A 4 -8.19 -0.20 -1.25
C TYR A 4 -8.96 -0.74 -2.45
N TYR A 5 -9.28 -2.03 -2.42
CA TYR A 5 -10.21 -2.68 -3.33
C TYR A 5 -11.22 -3.55 -2.58
N THR A 6 -12.47 -3.51 -2.99
CA THR A 6 -13.59 -4.06 -2.24
C THR A 6 -14.64 -4.69 -3.13
N THR A 7 -15.52 -5.49 -2.52
CA THR A 7 -16.70 -6.08 -3.18
C THR A 7 -17.85 -5.09 -3.34
N LYS A 8 -17.78 -3.91 -2.73
CA LYS A 8 -18.79 -2.85 -2.78
C LYS A 8 -18.18 -1.56 -3.26
N GLN A 9 -18.93 -0.80 -4.03
CA GLN A 9 -18.48 0.52 -4.46
C GLN A 9 -18.30 1.45 -3.25
N GLY A 10 -17.20 2.19 -3.24
CA GLY A 10 -16.90 3.23 -2.26
C GLY A 10 -16.21 4.42 -2.89
N SER A 11 -16.45 5.60 -2.33
CA SER A 11 -15.84 6.86 -2.76
C SER A 11 -15.58 7.82 -1.60
N SER A 12 -15.87 7.40 -0.37
CA SER A 12 -15.77 8.21 0.85
C SER A 12 -15.33 7.37 2.05
N VAL A 13 -14.90 8.02 3.12
CA VAL A 13 -14.59 7.38 4.40
C VAL A 13 -15.83 6.64 4.96
N ALA A 14 -17.03 7.18 4.74
CA ALA A 14 -18.27 6.54 5.21
C ALA A 14 -18.48 5.15 4.60
N ASP A 15 -18.04 4.93 3.37
CA ASP A 15 -18.17 3.65 2.67
C ASP A 15 -17.24 2.56 3.22
N MET A 16 -16.20 2.96 3.95
CA MET A 16 -15.27 2.02 4.62
C MET A 16 -15.87 1.43 5.90
N LYS A 17 -16.94 2.05 6.42
CA LYS A 17 -17.51 1.66 7.72
C LYS A 17 -18.02 0.23 7.71
N GLY A 18 -17.48 -0.56 8.64
CA GLY A 18 -17.87 -1.95 8.86
C GLY A 18 -17.33 -2.95 7.85
N LEU A 19 -16.54 -2.52 6.86
CA LEU A 19 -15.85 -3.42 5.94
C LEU A 19 -14.73 -4.16 6.66
N LYS A 20 -14.58 -5.44 6.37
CA LYS A 20 -13.45 -6.26 6.78
C LYS A 20 -12.41 -6.25 5.68
N ILE A 21 -11.33 -5.55 5.90
CA ILE A 21 -10.26 -5.37 4.92
C ILE A 21 -9.04 -6.18 5.34
N ARG A 22 -8.57 -7.06 4.48
CA ARG A 22 -7.32 -7.78 4.74
C ARG A 22 -6.15 -6.80 4.66
N MET A 23 -5.35 -6.83 5.71
CA MET A 23 -4.13 -6.03 5.83
C MET A 23 -2.91 -6.94 5.99
N GLN A 24 -1.75 -6.41 5.69
CA GLN A 24 -0.49 -7.05 6.07
C GLN A 24 -0.42 -7.17 7.61
N ASN A 25 0.38 -8.11 8.10
CA ASN A 25 0.60 -8.27 9.55
C ASN A 25 1.48 -7.14 10.12
N ASN A 26 0.92 -5.93 10.11
CA ASN A 26 1.55 -4.70 10.55
C ASN A 26 0.50 -3.87 11.30
N ALA A 27 0.79 -3.51 12.55
CA ALA A 27 -0.17 -2.82 13.42
C ALA A 27 -0.59 -1.45 12.86
N MET A 28 0.33 -0.70 12.25
CA MET A 28 0.02 0.60 11.65
C MET A 28 -0.95 0.45 10.47
N MET A 29 -0.73 -0.54 9.60
CA MET A 29 -1.61 -0.81 8.46
C MET A 29 -3.03 -1.23 8.91
N VAL A 30 -3.13 -2.03 9.97
CA VAL A 30 -4.41 -2.39 10.59
C VAL A 30 -5.13 -1.14 11.12
N ASP A 31 -4.41 -0.30 11.84
CA ASP A 31 -4.96 0.92 12.42
C ASP A 31 -5.39 1.94 11.36
N MET A 32 -4.70 2.02 10.23
CA MET A 32 -5.14 2.84 9.08
C MET A 32 -6.56 2.46 8.63
N THR A 33 -6.86 1.18 8.53
CA THR A 33 -8.23 0.72 8.21
C THR A 33 -9.22 1.01 9.33
N ASN A 34 -8.79 0.84 10.58
CA ASN A 34 -9.67 1.04 11.75
C ASN A 34 -10.07 2.51 11.93
N VAL A 35 -9.18 3.47 11.66
CA VAL A 35 -9.53 4.92 11.74
C VAL A 35 -10.52 5.34 10.66
N LEU A 36 -10.59 4.62 9.54
CA LEU A 36 -11.61 4.80 8.50
C LEU A 36 -12.96 4.16 8.86
N GLY A 37 -13.07 3.52 10.03
CA GLY A 37 -14.29 2.82 10.48
C GLY A 37 -14.46 1.40 9.94
N GLY A 38 -13.50 0.89 9.19
CA GLY A 38 -13.40 -0.51 8.79
C GLY A 38 -12.80 -1.40 9.89
N THR A 39 -12.52 -2.63 9.56
CA THR A 39 -11.80 -3.59 10.42
C THR A 39 -10.64 -4.17 9.65
N GLY A 40 -9.41 -3.87 10.08
CA GLY A 40 -8.21 -4.47 9.53
C GLY A 40 -8.08 -5.94 9.96
N VAL A 41 -8.05 -6.86 9.01
CA VAL A 41 -7.97 -8.31 9.25
C VAL A 41 -6.59 -8.80 8.86
N THR A 42 -5.89 -9.45 9.78
CA THR A 42 -4.57 -10.08 9.57
C THR A 42 -4.67 -11.61 9.55
N GLY A 43 -3.56 -12.29 9.27
CA GLY A 43 -3.49 -13.75 9.29
C GLY A 43 -3.93 -14.43 7.99
N ILE A 44 -4.34 -13.65 6.96
CA ILE A 44 -4.65 -14.16 5.62
C ILE A 44 -3.42 -13.91 4.73
N GLY A 45 -2.83 -14.98 4.22
CA GLY A 45 -1.68 -14.91 3.30
C GLY A 45 -2.04 -14.27 1.94
N PRO A 46 -1.06 -13.69 1.21
CA PRO A 46 -1.34 -13.05 -0.08
C PRO A 46 -2.08 -13.95 -1.07
N ASN A 47 -1.73 -15.23 -1.14
CA ASN A 47 -2.34 -16.22 -2.04
C ASN A 47 -3.75 -16.66 -1.61
N GLU A 48 -4.20 -16.25 -0.42
CA GLU A 48 -5.51 -16.63 0.14
C GLU A 48 -6.54 -15.51 -0.01
N VAL A 49 -6.11 -14.29 -0.36
CA VAL A 49 -6.97 -13.08 -0.43
C VAL A 49 -8.15 -13.28 -1.38
N TYR A 50 -7.88 -13.73 -2.60
CA TYR A 50 -8.92 -14.02 -3.59
C TYR A 50 -10.02 -14.94 -3.03
N SER A 51 -9.61 -16.06 -2.45
CA SER A 51 -10.54 -17.05 -1.89
C SER A 51 -11.30 -16.52 -0.70
N ALA A 52 -10.65 -15.75 0.17
CA ALA A 52 -11.27 -15.14 1.35
C ALA A 52 -12.33 -14.10 0.97
N ILE A 53 -12.10 -13.32 -0.09
CA ILE A 53 -13.09 -12.39 -0.65
C ILE A 53 -14.27 -13.17 -1.25
N LYS A 54 -14.01 -14.18 -2.09
CA LYS A 54 -15.07 -15.00 -2.70
C LYS A 54 -15.95 -15.72 -1.67
N GLN A 55 -15.39 -16.10 -0.52
CA GLN A 55 -16.12 -16.74 0.58
C GLN A 55 -16.82 -15.74 1.51
N GLY A 56 -16.61 -14.43 1.32
CA GLY A 56 -17.16 -13.39 2.20
C GLY A 56 -16.54 -13.33 3.59
N THR A 57 -15.37 -13.94 3.79
CA THR A 57 -14.61 -13.85 5.04
C THR A 57 -14.10 -12.42 5.26
N ILE A 58 -13.70 -11.76 4.17
CA ILE A 58 -13.33 -10.35 4.08
C ILE A 58 -14.12 -9.68 2.95
N ASP A 59 -14.26 -8.38 3.03
CA ASP A 59 -14.95 -7.56 2.03
C ASP A 59 -13.99 -6.99 0.98
N GLY A 60 -12.68 -7.05 1.23
CA GLY A 60 -11.65 -6.54 0.35
C GLY A 60 -10.26 -6.59 0.96
N ALA A 61 -9.31 -5.95 0.28
CA ALA A 61 -7.94 -5.78 0.74
C ALA A 61 -7.37 -4.46 0.19
N GLU A 62 -6.05 -4.29 0.28
CA GLU A 62 -5.34 -3.16 -0.30
C GLU A 62 -4.04 -3.63 -0.95
N ASN A 63 -3.70 -3.06 -2.08
CA ASN A 63 -2.43 -3.33 -2.76
C ASN A 63 -2.21 -2.37 -3.95
N ASN A 64 -1.06 -2.53 -4.61
CA ASN A 64 -0.74 -1.88 -5.88
C ASN A 64 -1.40 -2.60 -7.07
N TRP A 65 -1.40 -1.96 -8.23
CA TRP A 65 -1.97 -2.46 -9.47
C TRP A 65 -1.42 -3.84 -9.89
N PRO A 66 -0.08 -4.05 -9.92
CA PRO A 66 0.49 -5.35 -10.30
C PRO A 66 0.01 -6.49 -9.42
N THR A 67 -0.04 -6.30 -8.10
CA THR A 67 -0.48 -7.35 -7.17
C THR A 67 -1.98 -7.62 -7.32
N TYR A 68 -2.81 -6.60 -7.37
CA TYR A 68 -4.25 -6.71 -7.56
C TYR A 68 -4.59 -7.48 -8.84
N GLN A 69 -3.87 -7.20 -9.93
CA GLN A 69 -4.02 -7.89 -11.20
C GLN A 69 -3.45 -9.33 -11.17
N ASN A 70 -2.20 -9.52 -10.71
CA ASN A 70 -1.52 -10.82 -10.80
C ASN A 70 -2.13 -11.88 -9.88
N MET A 71 -2.67 -11.47 -8.71
CA MET A 71 -3.33 -12.39 -7.77
C MET A 71 -4.77 -12.71 -8.18
N GLY A 72 -5.30 -12.03 -9.19
CA GLY A 72 -6.67 -12.20 -9.65
C GLY A 72 -7.71 -11.58 -8.71
N ASP A 73 -7.28 -10.81 -7.71
CA ASP A 73 -8.17 -10.21 -6.71
C ASP A 73 -9.24 -9.32 -7.35
N TYR A 74 -8.93 -8.71 -8.50
CA TYR A 74 -9.84 -7.88 -9.29
C TYR A 74 -11.09 -8.61 -9.78
N GLU A 75 -11.04 -9.95 -9.91
CA GLU A 75 -12.21 -10.76 -10.26
C GLU A 75 -13.13 -11.02 -9.05
N ALA A 76 -12.62 -10.85 -7.84
CA ALA A 76 -13.35 -11.07 -6.59
C ALA A 76 -13.85 -9.76 -5.97
N ALA A 77 -13.04 -8.71 -6.02
CA ALA A 77 -13.32 -7.37 -5.51
C ALA A 77 -13.16 -6.37 -6.67
N THR A 78 -14.25 -6.02 -7.32
CA THR A 78 -14.26 -5.30 -8.60
C THR A 78 -14.25 -3.77 -8.47
N TYR A 79 -14.20 -3.24 -7.24
CA TYR A 79 -14.17 -1.80 -6.96
C TYR A 79 -12.82 -1.43 -6.37
N TYR A 80 -12.07 -0.58 -7.08
CA TYR A 80 -10.77 -0.08 -6.68
C TYR A 80 -10.86 1.43 -6.44
N VAL A 81 -10.47 1.90 -5.26
CA VAL A 81 -10.50 3.31 -4.89
C VAL A 81 -9.09 3.86 -4.95
N LEU A 82 -8.85 4.90 -5.75
CA LEU A 82 -7.55 5.57 -5.88
C LEU A 82 -7.32 6.52 -4.69
N ASP A 83 -7.24 5.96 -3.50
CA ASP A 83 -6.92 6.72 -2.29
C ASP A 83 -5.41 6.82 -2.06
N GLU A 84 -4.63 5.96 -2.70
CA GLU A 84 -3.15 5.95 -2.70
C GLU A 84 -2.53 6.15 -1.31
N HIS A 85 -3.13 5.53 -0.30
CA HIS A 85 -2.82 5.75 1.12
C HIS A 85 -1.40 5.39 1.54
N THR A 86 -0.69 4.59 0.73
CA THR A 86 0.67 4.14 1.08
C THR A 86 1.55 4.02 -0.15
N ARG A 87 2.78 4.52 -0.04
CA ARG A 87 3.87 4.31 -0.98
C ARG A 87 5.01 3.62 -0.24
N VAL A 88 5.15 2.31 -0.43
CA VAL A 88 6.21 1.52 0.21
C VAL A 88 7.41 1.45 -0.71
N PRO A 89 8.57 2.00 -0.31
CA PRO A 89 9.79 1.88 -1.11
C PRO A 89 10.31 0.44 -1.07
N GLU A 90 10.71 -0.08 -2.22
CA GLU A 90 11.46 -1.31 -2.32
C GLU A 90 12.96 -1.01 -2.16
N ILE A 91 13.65 -1.81 -1.35
CA ILE A 91 15.08 -1.61 -1.06
C ILE A 91 15.83 -2.90 -1.33
N LEU A 92 16.82 -2.83 -2.21
CA LEU A 92 17.76 -3.94 -2.42
C LEU A 92 18.82 -3.94 -1.32
N LEU A 93 18.83 -4.97 -0.50
CA LEU A 93 19.73 -5.11 0.64
C LEU A 93 20.72 -6.25 0.45
N ALA A 94 21.92 -6.06 0.96
CA ALA A 94 22.91 -7.12 1.11
C ALA A 94 23.45 -7.17 2.54
N SER A 95 23.77 -8.38 3.03
CA SER A 95 24.37 -8.54 4.34
C SER A 95 25.81 -7.97 4.35
N ALA A 96 26.08 -7.04 5.27
CA ALA A 96 27.42 -6.49 5.45
C ALA A 96 28.44 -7.58 5.82
N GLU A 97 28.04 -8.58 6.61
CA GLU A 97 28.88 -9.72 6.99
C GLU A 97 29.26 -10.56 5.76
N VAL A 98 28.29 -10.87 4.89
CA VAL A 98 28.55 -11.62 3.66
C VAL A 98 29.48 -10.84 2.73
N LEU A 99 29.21 -9.54 2.52
CA LEU A 99 30.04 -8.70 1.67
C LEU A 99 31.50 -8.58 2.20
N SER A 100 31.70 -8.56 3.53
CA SER A 100 33.03 -8.48 4.12
C SER A 100 33.89 -9.74 3.91
N GLY A 101 33.26 -10.86 3.56
CA GLY A 101 33.93 -12.12 3.22
C GLY A 101 34.28 -12.28 1.75
N LEU A 102 33.92 -11.32 0.90
CA LEU A 102 34.20 -11.33 -0.53
C LEU A 102 35.45 -10.47 -0.87
N ASP A 103 36.05 -10.74 -2.02
CA ASP A 103 37.12 -9.88 -2.55
C ASP A 103 36.53 -8.49 -2.90
N ALA A 104 37.31 -7.44 -2.67
CA ALA A 104 36.89 -6.06 -2.90
C ALA A 104 36.43 -5.82 -4.35
N ALA A 105 37.05 -6.49 -5.33
CA ALA A 105 36.64 -6.40 -6.73
C ALA A 105 35.23 -6.97 -6.95
N ASP A 106 34.92 -8.09 -6.32
CA ASP A 106 33.56 -8.69 -6.42
C ASP A 106 32.48 -7.82 -5.74
N VAL A 107 32.85 -7.20 -4.60
CA VAL A 107 31.94 -6.25 -3.93
C VAL A 107 31.60 -5.05 -4.82
N GLU A 108 32.59 -4.51 -5.55
CA GLU A 108 32.36 -3.40 -6.50
C GLU A 108 31.49 -3.84 -7.69
N ILE A 109 31.66 -5.04 -8.21
CA ILE A 109 30.80 -5.61 -9.25
C ILE A 109 29.36 -5.73 -8.74
N ILE A 110 29.15 -6.26 -7.53
CA ILE A 110 27.82 -6.40 -6.92
C ILE A 110 27.13 -5.02 -6.78
N LYS A 111 27.86 -4.01 -6.30
CA LYS A 111 27.32 -2.64 -6.17
C LYS A 111 26.94 -2.06 -7.52
N GLN A 112 27.78 -2.22 -8.54
CA GLN A 112 27.49 -1.73 -9.88
C GLN A 112 26.24 -2.42 -10.48
N CYS A 113 26.13 -3.73 -10.34
CA CYS A 113 24.97 -4.49 -10.75
C CYS A 113 23.70 -4.04 -10.00
N ALA A 114 23.81 -3.70 -8.71
CA ALA A 114 22.67 -3.20 -7.94
C ALA A 114 22.15 -1.85 -8.49
N ILE A 115 23.06 -0.93 -8.83
CA ILE A 115 22.70 0.36 -9.44
C ILE A 115 22.00 0.16 -10.79
N GLU A 116 22.54 -0.72 -11.64
CA GLU A 116 21.95 -1.03 -12.94
C GLU A 116 20.58 -1.71 -12.81
N THR A 117 20.46 -2.61 -11.82
CA THR A 117 19.20 -3.30 -11.49
C THR A 117 18.14 -2.31 -11.02
N GLU A 118 18.50 -1.34 -10.18
CA GLU A 118 17.56 -0.30 -9.72
C GLU A 118 16.98 0.51 -10.90
N ALA A 119 17.84 0.95 -11.80
CA ALA A 119 17.42 1.71 -12.97
C ALA A 119 16.49 0.90 -13.91
N TYR A 120 16.84 -0.37 -14.13
CA TYR A 120 16.05 -1.29 -14.93
C TYR A 120 14.69 -1.60 -14.28
N GLU A 121 14.69 -1.86 -12.98
CA GLU A 121 13.49 -2.18 -12.19
C GLU A 121 12.49 -1.04 -12.23
N LYS A 122 12.91 0.20 -11.98
CA LYS A 122 12.04 1.38 -12.04
C LYS A 122 11.30 1.50 -13.36
N GLN A 123 12.00 1.26 -14.48
CA GLN A 123 11.36 1.27 -15.80
C GLN A 123 10.34 0.12 -15.91
N LYS A 124 10.75 -1.09 -15.55
CA LYS A 124 9.89 -2.29 -15.68
C LYS A 124 8.69 -2.26 -14.74
N TRP A 125 8.86 -1.67 -13.57
CA TRP A 125 7.75 -1.46 -12.64
C TRP A 125 6.70 -0.51 -13.20
N ALA A 126 7.11 0.63 -13.77
CA ALA A 126 6.20 1.57 -14.40
C ALA A 126 5.42 0.92 -15.57
N GLU A 127 6.10 0.19 -16.45
CA GLU A 127 5.48 -0.56 -17.54
C GLU A 127 4.47 -1.60 -17.00
N LYS A 128 4.79 -2.25 -15.87
CA LYS A 128 3.93 -3.25 -15.24
C LYS A 128 2.71 -2.63 -14.56
N GLU A 129 2.85 -1.48 -13.89
CA GLU A 129 1.73 -0.75 -13.29
C GLU A 129 0.72 -0.32 -14.37
N GLU A 130 1.20 0.30 -15.47
CA GLU A 130 0.35 0.71 -16.59
C GLU A 130 -0.39 -0.49 -17.23
N SER A 131 0.34 -1.58 -17.47
CA SER A 131 -0.24 -2.81 -18.03
C SER A 131 -1.30 -3.42 -17.11
N ALA A 132 -1.04 -3.47 -15.80
CA ALA A 132 -1.96 -4.05 -14.83
C ALA A 132 -3.24 -3.21 -14.70
N GLU A 133 -3.12 -1.89 -14.62
CA GLU A 133 -4.27 -0.98 -14.61
C GLU A 133 -5.14 -1.15 -15.85
N LYS A 134 -4.52 -1.21 -17.03
CA LYS A 134 -5.22 -1.43 -18.30
C LYS A 134 -6.01 -2.73 -18.28
N ILE A 135 -5.40 -3.84 -17.87
CA ILE A 135 -6.06 -5.17 -17.79
C ILE A 135 -7.27 -5.10 -16.86
N VAL A 136 -7.12 -4.49 -15.69
CA VAL A 136 -8.18 -4.37 -14.69
C VAL A 136 -9.36 -3.53 -15.22
N ARG A 137 -9.08 -2.42 -15.90
CA ARG A 137 -10.10 -1.59 -16.55
C ARG A 137 -10.82 -2.34 -17.68
N GLU A 138 -10.09 -3.05 -18.53
CA GLU A 138 -10.66 -3.86 -19.60
C GLU A 138 -11.50 -5.04 -19.08
N ALA A 139 -11.20 -5.55 -17.90
CA ALA A 139 -12.00 -6.56 -17.20
C ALA A 139 -13.32 -6.02 -16.64
N GLY A 140 -13.56 -4.71 -16.71
CA GLY A 140 -14.81 -4.07 -16.27
C GLY A 140 -14.84 -3.69 -14.79
N CYS A 141 -13.70 -3.64 -14.11
CA CYS A 141 -13.63 -3.12 -12.75
C CYS A 141 -13.93 -1.63 -12.70
N THR A 142 -14.59 -1.20 -11.65
CA THR A 142 -14.87 0.21 -11.38
C THR A 142 -13.70 0.82 -10.62
N ILE A 143 -13.05 1.80 -11.24
CA ILE A 143 -11.96 2.56 -10.63
C ILE A 143 -12.52 3.91 -10.20
N THR A 144 -12.49 4.18 -8.91
CA THR A 144 -13.01 5.42 -8.33
C THR A 144 -11.85 6.37 -8.02
N GLU A 145 -11.81 7.49 -8.71
CA GLU A 145 -10.96 8.63 -8.35
C GLU A 145 -11.65 9.41 -7.23
N LEU A 146 -10.92 9.73 -6.18
CA LEU A 146 -11.46 10.54 -5.09
C LEU A 146 -11.57 12.00 -5.51
N THR A 147 -12.68 12.65 -5.14
CA THR A 147 -12.74 14.12 -5.22
C THR A 147 -11.78 14.74 -4.22
N PRO A 148 -11.36 16.00 -4.39
CA PRO A 148 -10.51 16.69 -3.42
C PRO A 148 -11.08 16.68 -1.99
N GLU A 149 -12.39 16.79 -1.85
CA GLU A 149 -13.09 16.76 -0.56
C GLU A 149 -13.02 15.37 0.07
N ALA A 150 -13.30 14.30 -0.70
CA ALA A 150 -13.18 12.94 -0.22
C ALA A 150 -11.75 12.58 0.15
N TYR A 151 -10.76 13.00 -0.65
CA TYR A 151 -9.36 12.81 -0.33
C TYR A 151 -8.96 13.51 0.98
N ALA A 152 -9.46 14.74 1.21
CA ALA A 152 -9.24 15.46 2.46
C ALA A 152 -9.87 14.75 3.66
N GLU A 153 -11.03 14.07 3.50
CA GLU A 153 -11.64 13.25 4.55
C GLU A 153 -10.76 12.04 4.90
N PHE A 154 -10.20 11.34 3.91
CA PHE A 154 -9.26 10.25 4.13
C PHE A 154 -8.02 10.74 4.87
N GLN A 155 -7.42 11.86 4.44
CA GLN A 155 -6.28 12.46 5.13
C GLN A 155 -6.63 12.85 6.58
N ALA A 156 -7.77 13.48 6.80
CA ALA A 156 -8.22 13.89 8.12
C ALA A 156 -8.39 12.68 9.06
N ALA A 157 -8.93 11.56 8.56
CA ALA A 157 -9.06 10.35 9.35
C ALA A 157 -7.71 9.78 9.79
N MET A 158 -6.65 9.94 8.99
CA MET A 158 -5.30 9.49 9.32
C MET A 158 -4.56 10.43 10.29
N THR A 159 -4.82 11.73 10.21
CA THR A 159 -4.07 12.76 10.94
C THR A 159 -4.74 13.23 12.22
N ASN A 160 -6.07 13.10 12.33
CA ASN A 160 -6.81 13.49 13.51
C ASN A 160 -6.84 12.39 14.58
N PRO A 161 -6.96 12.76 15.87
CA PRO A 161 -7.22 11.81 16.94
C PRO A 161 -8.47 10.98 16.68
N SER A 162 -8.40 9.67 16.93
CA SER A 162 -9.48 8.72 16.69
C SER A 162 -9.73 7.83 17.91
N ASP A 163 -11.00 7.55 18.20
CA ASP A 163 -11.38 6.61 19.27
C ASP A 163 -10.86 5.20 19.00
N ALA A 164 -10.70 4.80 17.72
CA ALA A 164 -10.09 3.53 17.34
C ALA A 164 -8.63 3.40 17.82
N LEU A 165 -7.96 4.54 18.08
CA LEU A 165 -6.58 4.60 18.56
C LEU A 165 -6.47 5.11 20.01
N GLY A 166 -7.57 5.07 20.76
CA GLY A 166 -7.62 5.55 22.14
C GLY A 166 -7.43 7.07 22.24
N GLY A 167 -7.93 7.82 21.31
CA GLY A 167 -7.86 9.28 21.25
C GLY A 167 -6.54 9.83 20.71
N LYS A 168 -5.73 9.02 20.03
CA LYS A 168 -4.50 9.42 19.33
C LYS A 168 -4.71 9.45 17.83
N SER A 169 -3.92 10.24 17.11
CA SER A 169 -3.74 10.10 15.66
C SER A 169 -2.77 8.95 15.34
N LEU A 170 -2.72 8.52 14.07
CA LEU A 170 -1.70 7.57 13.61
C LEU A 170 -0.29 8.12 13.82
N TYR A 171 -0.09 9.42 13.55
CA TYR A 171 1.19 10.07 13.77
C TYR A 171 1.62 10.02 15.24
N GLU A 172 0.74 10.38 16.18
CA GLU A 172 1.04 10.32 17.62
C GLU A 172 1.32 8.89 18.12
N LYS A 173 0.80 7.89 17.43
CA LYS A 173 1.00 6.48 17.80
C LYS A 173 2.26 5.87 17.20
N TYR A 174 2.61 6.25 15.96
CA TYR A 174 3.65 5.58 15.17
C TYR A 174 4.74 6.50 14.63
N GLY A 175 4.51 7.81 14.56
CA GLY A 175 5.37 8.76 13.84
C GLY A 175 6.31 9.58 14.72
N THR A 176 6.03 9.71 16.01
CA THR A 176 6.77 10.64 16.89
C THR A 176 8.27 10.35 17.00
N ASP A 177 8.66 9.08 16.94
CA ASP A 177 10.06 8.66 17.01
C ASP A 177 10.81 8.82 15.68
N TYR A 178 10.11 9.23 14.61
CA TYR A 178 10.63 9.34 13.23
C TYR A 178 10.44 10.74 12.63
N GLN A 179 10.32 11.78 13.48
CA GLN A 179 10.02 13.14 13.02
C GLN A 179 11.07 13.65 12.03
N ASP A 180 12.34 13.41 12.29
CA ASP A 180 13.45 13.81 11.42
C ASP A 180 13.38 13.18 10.02
N VAL A 181 12.94 11.92 9.94
CA VAL A 181 12.72 11.22 8.67
C VAL A 181 11.50 11.79 7.94
N ILE A 182 10.40 12.05 8.67
CA ILE A 182 9.18 12.64 8.10
C ILE A 182 9.47 14.02 7.54
N ASP A 183 10.20 14.86 8.27
CA ASP A 183 10.58 16.21 7.84
C ASP A 183 11.49 16.17 6.59
N ALA A 184 12.43 15.22 6.55
CA ALA A 184 13.29 15.02 5.38
C ALA A 184 12.51 14.60 4.13
N ILE A 185 11.50 13.71 4.28
CA ILE A 185 10.64 13.30 3.17
C ILE A 185 9.76 14.46 2.70
N ALA A 186 9.18 15.24 3.62
CA ALA A 186 8.38 16.42 3.29
C ALA A 186 9.20 17.45 2.51
N ALA A 187 10.42 17.73 2.95
CA ALA A 187 11.32 18.66 2.27
C ALA A 187 11.68 18.24 0.83
N VAL A 188 11.77 16.93 0.57
CA VAL A 188 11.95 16.41 -0.80
C VAL A 188 10.68 16.61 -1.63
N GLY A 189 9.50 16.35 -1.05
CA GLY A 189 8.21 16.53 -1.73
C GLY A 189 7.89 17.98 -2.11
N GLU A 190 8.38 18.96 -1.34
CA GLU A 190 8.24 20.39 -1.66
C GLU A 190 9.16 20.84 -2.81
N ALA A 191 10.20 20.06 -3.13
CA ALA A 191 11.17 20.38 -4.19
C ALA A 191 10.76 19.88 -5.59
N TYR A 192 9.69 19.10 -5.69
CA TYR A 192 9.12 18.53 -6.92
C TYR A 192 7.64 18.86 -7.08
#